data_1094836ad4db2d9ecbc57d9880b00cdb
#
_entry.id   1094836ad4db2d9ecbc57d9880b00cdb
#
_cell.length_a   1.000
_cell.length_b   1.000
_cell.length_c   1.000
_cell.angle_alpha   90.00
_cell.angle_beta   90.00
_cell.angle_gamma   90.00
#
_symmetry.space_group_name_H-M   'P 1'
#
loop_
_entity.id
_entity.type
_entity.pdbx_description
1 polymer ?
#
loop_
_entity_poly.entity_id
_entity_poly.type
_entity_poly.pdbx_seq_one_letter_code
_entity_poly.pdbx_strand_id
1 'polypeptide(L)'
;MPQGNNSRRTVLPRSQEGNGGEQRIAKLLARAGIASRREVERMIADGRIALHGERVNTPATLLTGLSGVTVDGKPVRAASATRLFRFYKPQGTITAERDPKGRTTIYDRLPRGLPRLMPVGRLDFMTEGLLLLTNDGELKRQLELPRTGVVRTYRARAFGQVTQAQLEELAEGVTIEGVHYGSIDANLERRTGRNAWIEMSLAEGKNREVRRVLAYLGLQVSRLIRTAYGPFTLAGLEPGGVDEIATSELDAFRQTLK
;
A
#
# COMPACT_ATOMS: atom_id res chain seq x y z
N MET A 1 -58.65 2.00 35.92
CA MET A 1 -57.90 2.32 34.72
C MET A 1 -56.42 2.38 35.08
N PRO A 2 -55.58 1.41 34.75
CA PRO A 2 -54.14 1.47 34.95
C PRO A 2 -53.44 1.96 33.65
N GLN A 3 -52.58 2.94 33.83
CA GLN A 3 -51.76 3.52 32.76
C GLN A 3 -50.63 2.55 32.38
N GLY A 4 -50.50 2.28 31.07
CA GLY A 4 -49.44 1.45 30.50
C GLY A 4 -48.12 2.18 30.45
N ASN A 5 -47.10 1.57 31.06
CA ASN A 5 -45.71 2.01 31.04
C ASN A 5 -45.03 1.52 29.75
N ASN A 6 -44.82 2.43 28.81
CA ASN A 6 -44.23 2.15 27.52
C ASN A 6 -42.69 2.30 27.59
N SER A 7 -42.00 1.29 28.06
CA SER A 7 -40.54 1.21 28.08
C SER A 7 -39.99 1.12 26.67
N ARG A 8 -39.52 2.23 26.12
CA ARG A 8 -38.74 2.26 24.86
C ARG A 8 -37.42 1.50 25.07
N ARG A 9 -37.31 0.31 24.53
CA ARG A 9 -36.05 -0.38 24.37
C ARG A 9 -35.21 0.38 23.34
N THR A 10 -34.15 1.02 23.82
CA THR A 10 -33.08 1.59 22.96
C THR A 10 -32.36 0.43 22.31
N VAL A 11 -32.58 0.22 21.03
CA VAL A 11 -31.81 -0.72 20.20
C VAL A 11 -30.48 -0.07 19.89
N LEU A 12 -29.42 -0.57 20.54
CA LEU A 12 -28.06 -0.22 20.17
C LEU A 12 -27.77 -0.71 18.75
N PRO A 13 -27.09 0.07 17.90
CA PRO A 13 -26.76 -0.38 16.56
C PRO A 13 -25.84 -1.60 16.65
N ARG A 14 -26.25 -2.71 16.00
CA ARG A 14 -25.40 -3.88 15.78
C ARG A 14 -24.14 -3.44 15.05
N SER A 15 -22.99 -3.56 15.72
CA SER A 15 -21.68 -3.56 15.06
C SER A 15 -21.73 -4.54 13.90
N GLN A 16 -21.38 -4.08 12.71
CA GLN A 16 -21.23 -4.93 11.53
C GLN A 16 -20.13 -5.96 11.82
N GLU A 17 -20.52 -7.13 12.28
CA GLU A 17 -19.66 -8.32 12.29
C GLU A 17 -19.38 -8.66 10.83
N GLY A 18 -18.13 -8.40 10.39
CA GLY A 18 -17.66 -8.77 9.07
C GLY A 18 -17.86 -10.25 8.83
N ASN A 19 -18.42 -10.59 7.69
CA ASN A 19 -18.63 -11.93 7.16
C ASN A 19 -17.27 -12.60 6.89
N GLY A 20 -16.56 -12.98 7.94
CA GLY A 20 -15.20 -13.50 7.91
C GLY A 20 -15.15 -14.94 8.39
N GLY A 21 -14.98 -15.89 7.44
CA GLY A 21 -14.56 -17.24 7.77
C GLY A 21 -13.29 -17.24 8.64
N GLU A 22 -12.94 -18.40 9.16
CA GLU A 22 -11.75 -18.60 10.01
C GLU A 22 -10.48 -18.06 9.34
N GLN A 23 -9.69 -17.32 10.10
CA GLN A 23 -8.43 -16.73 9.66
C GLN A 23 -7.32 -17.07 10.64
N ARG A 24 -6.09 -17.18 10.13
CA ARG A 24 -4.92 -17.40 10.98
C ARG A 24 -4.76 -16.28 12.01
N ILE A 25 -4.54 -16.63 13.27
CA ILE A 25 -4.36 -15.68 14.37
C ILE A 25 -3.31 -14.61 14.06
N ALA A 26 -2.21 -14.97 13.38
CA ALA A 26 -1.19 -14.02 12.96
C ALA A 26 -1.72 -12.95 11.99
N LYS A 27 -2.70 -13.30 11.10
CA LYS A 27 -3.36 -12.34 10.20
C LYS A 27 -4.26 -11.40 11.00
N LEU A 28 -5.05 -11.91 11.92
CA LEU A 28 -5.97 -11.12 12.75
C LEU A 28 -5.23 -10.14 13.66
N LEU A 29 -4.16 -10.59 14.32
CA LEU A 29 -3.33 -9.74 15.19
C LEU A 29 -2.59 -8.66 14.39
N ALA A 30 -2.07 -9.00 13.20
CA ALA A 30 -1.47 -8.01 12.32
C ALA A 30 -2.50 -6.97 11.84
N ARG A 31 -3.74 -7.40 11.55
CA ARG A 31 -4.85 -6.50 11.18
C ARG A 31 -5.28 -5.60 12.34
N ALA A 32 -5.19 -6.11 13.57
CA ALA A 32 -5.43 -5.33 14.79
C ALA A 32 -4.28 -4.36 15.13
N GLY A 33 -3.22 -4.33 14.32
CA GLY A 33 -2.11 -3.38 14.49
C GLY A 33 -1.05 -3.81 15.53
N ILE A 34 -1.11 -5.01 16.06
CA ILE A 34 -0.18 -5.49 17.09
C ILE A 34 1.26 -5.53 16.56
N ALA A 35 1.51 -6.25 15.45
CA ALA A 35 2.82 -6.35 14.83
C ALA A 35 2.71 -6.84 13.37
N SER A 36 3.83 -7.03 12.65
CA SER A 36 3.82 -7.73 11.36
C SER A 36 3.47 -9.22 11.56
N ARG A 37 2.97 -9.90 10.54
CA ARG A 37 2.64 -11.34 10.64
C ARG A 37 3.84 -12.16 11.13
N ARG A 38 5.04 -11.91 10.59
CA ARG A 38 6.28 -12.60 11.00
C ARG A 38 6.65 -12.29 12.45
N GLU A 39 6.40 -11.07 12.91
CA GLU A 39 6.64 -10.71 14.30
C GLU A 39 5.64 -11.39 15.23
N VAL A 40 4.36 -11.45 14.84
CA VAL A 40 3.33 -12.20 15.59
C VAL A 40 3.70 -13.68 15.68
N GLU A 41 4.22 -14.29 14.61
CA GLU A 41 4.71 -15.68 14.62
C GLU A 41 5.85 -15.87 15.62
N ARG A 42 6.78 -14.91 15.74
CA ARG A 42 7.82 -14.92 16.79
C ARG A 42 7.21 -14.78 18.18
N MET A 43 6.27 -13.85 18.37
CA MET A 43 5.57 -13.68 19.66
C MET A 43 4.83 -14.95 20.09
N ILE A 44 4.27 -15.72 19.15
CA ILE A 44 3.67 -17.03 19.44
C ILE A 44 4.73 -18.02 19.91
N ALA A 45 5.86 -18.11 19.21
CA ALA A 45 6.98 -18.98 19.60
C ALA A 45 7.52 -18.62 21.00
N ASP A 46 7.60 -17.33 21.31
CA ASP A 46 8.02 -16.80 22.61
C ASP A 46 6.98 -17.00 23.73
N GLY A 47 5.76 -17.50 23.40
CA GLY A 47 4.68 -17.72 24.36
C GLY A 47 3.99 -16.47 24.87
N ARG A 48 4.07 -15.37 24.15
CA ARG A 48 3.49 -14.07 24.51
C ARG A 48 2.01 -13.93 24.18
N ILE A 49 1.44 -14.90 23.43
CA ILE A 49 0.06 -14.86 22.95
C ILE A 49 -0.74 -15.98 23.61
N ALA A 50 -1.89 -15.62 24.19
CA ALA A 50 -2.83 -16.58 24.77
C ALA A 50 -4.24 -16.38 24.23
N LEU A 51 -5.03 -17.46 24.22
CA LEU A 51 -6.45 -17.50 23.87
C LEU A 51 -7.22 -18.08 25.07
N HIS A 52 -8.15 -17.32 25.62
CA HIS A 52 -8.89 -17.69 26.84
C HIS A 52 -8.01 -18.13 28.01
N GLY A 53 -6.83 -17.50 28.15
CA GLY A 53 -5.85 -17.81 29.19
C GLY A 53 -4.87 -18.94 28.84
N GLU A 54 -5.11 -19.71 27.78
CA GLU A 54 -4.22 -20.78 27.33
C GLU A 54 -3.23 -20.28 26.28
N ARG A 55 -1.95 -20.68 26.39
CA ARG A 55 -0.89 -20.31 25.45
C ARG A 55 -1.20 -20.82 24.05
N VAL A 56 -1.12 -19.94 23.05
CA VAL A 56 -1.16 -20.31 21.64
C VAL A 56 0.20 -20.86 21.22
N ASN A 57 0.24 -22.10 20.73
CA ASN A 57 1.49 -22.80 20.40
C ASN A 57 1.79 -22.83 18.90
N THR A 58 0.85 -22.45 18.05
CA THR A 58 1.04 -22.50 16.59
C THR A 58 0.47 -21.27 15.88
N PRO A 59 1.20 -20.67 14.93
CA PRO A 59 0.68 -19.60 14.11
C PRO A 59 -0.42 -20.04 13.12
N ALA A 60 -0.62 -21.34 12.97
CA ALA A 60 -1.68 -21.92 12.15
C ALA A 60 -3.06 -21.88 12.83
N THR A 61 -3.13 -21.54 14.13
CA THR A 61 -4.39 -21.40 14.87
C THR A 61 -5.38 -20.52 14.09
N LEU A 62 -6.58 -21.07 13.83
CA LEU A 62 -7.65 -20.41 13.09
C LEU A 62 -8.67 -19.83 14.06
N LEU A 63 -9.10 -18.59 13.83
CA LEU A 63 -10.07 -17.87 14.65
C LEU A 63 -11.00 -17.07 13.74
N THR A 64 -12.25 -16.88 14.18
CA THR A 64 -13.21 -15.97 13.53
C THR A 64 -13.07 -14.52 14.00
N GLY A 65 -12.33 -14.30 15.10
CA GLY A 65 -12.12 -12.97 15.68
C GLY A 65 -11.05 -13.00 16.77
N LEU A 66 -10.90 -11.90 17.50
CA LEU A 66 -9.87 -11.72 18.55
C LEU A 66 -10.46 -11.75 19.98
N SER A 67 -11.70 -12.22 20.14
CA SER A 67 -12.30 -12.40 21.48
C SER A 67 -11.50 -13.40 22.29
N GLY A 68 -11.15 -13.05 23.52
CA GLY A 68 -10.36 -13.89 24.41
C GLY A 68 -8.85 -13.95 24.10
N VAL A 69 -8.40 -13.26 23.03
CA VAL A 69 -6.97 -13.20 22.71
C VAL A 69 -6.26 -12.13 23.55
N THR A 70 -5.13 -12.50 24.14
CA THR A 70 -4.25 -11.57 24.87
C THR A 70 -2.84 -11.61 24.28
N VAL A 71 -2.15 -10.49 24.39
CA VAL A 71 -0.73 -10.34 24.08
C VAL A 71 -0.05 -9.77 25.33
N ASP A 72 0.96 -10.46 25.83
CA ASP A 72 1.63 -10.12 27.08
C ASP A 72 0.62 -9.89 28.25
N GLY A 73 -0.41 -10.75 28.31
CA GLY A 73 -1.49 -10.67 29.29
C GLY A 73 -2.53 -9.56 29.06
N LYS A 74 -2.36 -8.69 28.04
CA LYS A 74 -3.28 -7.59 27.75
C LYS A 74 -4.28 -7.99 26.66
N PRO A 75 -5.59 -7.74 26.84
CA PRO A 75 -6.61 -8.03 25.84
C PRO A 75 -6.34 -7.28 24.53
N VAL A 76 -6.51 -7.95 23.40
CA VAL A 76 -6.37 -7.35 22.07
C VAL A 76 -7.71 -6.71 21.66
N ARG A 77 -7.65 -5.46 21.22
CA ARG A 77 -8.81 -4.77 20.66
C ARG A 77 -9.09 -5.25 19.23
N ALA A 78 -10.34 -5.17 18.82
CA ALA A 78 -10.73 -5.42 17.43
C ALA A 78 -9.97 -4.51 16.46
N ALA A 79 -9.78 -4.99 15.23
CA ALA A 79 -9.15 -4.19 14.18
C ALA A 79 -9.93 -2.89 13.93
N SER A 80 -9.22 -1.79 13.78
CA SER A 80 -9.82 -0.52 13.38
C SER A 80 -10.33 -0.58 11.92
N ALA A 81 -11.21 0.34 11.55
CA ALA A 81 -11.67 0.49 10.17
C ALA A 81 -10.48 0.58 9.19
N THR A 82 -10.71 0.18 7.94
CA THR A 82 -9.71 0.30 6.88
C THR A 82 -9.45 1.77 6.60
N ARG A 83 -8.17 2.15 6.61
CA ARG A 83 -7.70 3.51 6.30
C ARG A 83 -6.66 3.45 5.21
N LEU A 84 -6.67 4.43 4.32
CA LEU A 84 -5.71 4.59 3.23
C LEU A 84 -5.14 6.01 3.27
N PHE A 85 -3.84 6.13 3.05
CA PHE A 85 -3.12 7.40 3.11
C PHE A 85 -2.31 7.59 1.84
N ARG A 86 -2.20 8.82 1.38
CA ARG A 86 -1.23 9.28 0.41
C ARG A 86 0.02 9.74 1.18
N PHE A 87 1.16 9.29 0.75
CA PHE A 87 2.46 9.73 1.28
C PHE A 87 3.35 10.14 0.11
N TYR A 88 3.89 11.35 0.17
CA TYR A 88 4.95 11.73 -0.76
C TYR A 88 6.28 11.19 -0.24
N LYS A 89 6.69 10.02 -0.73
CA LYS A 89 7.99 9.46 -0.41
C LYS A 89 9.11 10.33 -1.03
N PRO A 90 10.01 10.94 -0.24
CA PRO A 90 11.16 11.65 -0.78
C PRO A 90 12.22 10.70 -1.34
N GLN A 91 13.10 11.21 -2.20
CA GLN A 91 14.32 10.50 -2.61
C GLN A 91 15.21 10.22 -1.38
N GLY A 92 16.10 9.23 -1.50
CA GLY A 92 17.01 8.88 -0.41
C GLY A 92 16.33 8.17 0.77
N THR A 93 15.10 7.65 0.57
CA THR A 93 14.34 6.94 1.58
C THR A 93 13.97 5.55 1.06
N ILE A 94 14.12 4.51 1.88
CA ILE A 94 13.75 3.14 1.51
C ILE A 94 12.35 2.77 1.96
N THR A 95 11.67 2.01 1.11
CA THR A 95 10.34 1.44 1.40
C THR A 95 10.52 0.12 2.18
N ALA A 96 10.98 0.21 3.42
CA ALA A 96 11.19 -0.93 4.30
C ALA A 96 10.90 -0.55 5.76
N GLU A 97 10.52 -1.51 6.58
CA GLU A 97 10.24 -1.30 8.01
C GLU A 97 11.54 -1.07 8.81
N ARG A 98 12.63 -1.73 8.39
CA ARG A 98 13.99 -1.58 8.95
C ARG A 98 15.03 -1.74 7.85
N ASP A 99 16.15 -1.06 8.00
CA ASP A 99 17.31 -1.25 7.10
C ASP A 99 18.54 -1.67 7.90
N PRO A 100 19.13 -2.84 7.60
CA PRO A 100 20.38 -3.27 8.26
C PRO A 100 21.58 -2.33 8.06
N LYS A 101 21.53 -1.50 6.99
CA LYS A 101 22.58 -0.53 6.68
C LYS A 101 22.34 0.86 7.28
N GLY A 102 21.30 1.02 8.10
CA GLY A 102 20.98 2.29 8.79
C GLY A 102 20.50 3.42 7.88
N ARG A 103 20.09 3.13 6.64
CA ARG A 103 19.53 4.16 5.76
C ARG A 103 18.15 4.57 6.24
N THR A 104 17.78 5.83 6.02
CA THR A 104 16.45 6.36 6.36
C THR A 104 15.35 5.55 5.67
N THR A 105 14.38 5.09 6.45
CA THR A 105 13.18 4.39 5.98
C THR A 105 12.01 5.35 5.81
N ILE A 106 10.93 4.90 5.16
CA ILE A 106 9.68 5.67 5.09
C ILE A 106 9.12 5.94 6.50
N TYR A 107 9.28 5.00 7.43
CA TYR A 107 8.74 5.12 8.79
C TYR A 107 9.44 6.17 9.64
N ASP A 108 10.72 6.47 9.35
CA ASP A 108 11.46 7.57 9.99
C ASP A 108 10.94 8.95 9.55
N ARG A 109 10.15 9.00 8.47
CA ARG A 109 9.57 10.23 7.90
C ARG A 109 8.09 10.40 8.21
N LEU A 110 7.41 9.35 8.67
CA LEU A 110 5.99 9.43 8.99
C LEU A 110 5.75 10.20 10.30
N PRO A 111 4.71 11.05 10.38
CA PRO A 111 4.35 11.74 11.61
C PRO A 111 3.94 10.74 12.70
N ARG A 112 4.12 11.14 13.95
CA ARG A 112 3.67 10.38 15.12
C ARG A 112 2.14 10.36 15.18
N GLY A 113 1.57 9.32 15.82
CA GLY A 113 0.12 9.21 16.04
C GLY A 113 -0.65 8.51 14.92
N LEU A 114 0.00 8.16 13.82
CA LEU A 114 -0.60 7.30 12.80
C LEU A 114 -0.75 5.85 13.31
N PRO A 115 -1.79 5.11 12.85
CA PRO A 115 -1.86 3.69 13.11
C PRO A 115 -0.66 2.97 12.46
N ARG A 116 -0.47 1.70 12.79
CA ARG A 116 0.51 0.88 12.07
C ARG A 116 0.11 0.79 10.60
N LEU A 117 0.90 1.36 9.72
CA LEU A 117 0.67 1.41 8.28
C LEU A 117 1.64 0.48 7.53
N MET A 118 1.17 -0.03 6.40
CA MET A 118 1.92 -0.84 5.46
C MET A 118 1.96 -0.13 4.10
N PRO A 119 3.11 -0.05 3.42
CA PRO A 119 3.18 0.52 2.08
C PRO A 119 2.50 -0.42 1.07
N VAL A 120 1.77 0.15 0.12
CA VAL A 120 1.24 -0.52 -1.06
C VAL A 120 2.29 -0.48 -2.15
N GLY A 121 2.88 -1.62 -2.43
CA GLY A 121 4.05 -1.72 -3.29
C GLY A 121 5.29 -1.04 -2.69
N ARG A 122 6.22 -0.74 -3.56
CA ARG A 122 7.48 -0.09 -3.18
C ARG A 122 7.86 0.97 -4.21
N LEU A 123 8.63 1.95 -3.77
CA LEU A 123 9.41 2.83 -4.63
C LEU A 123 10.88 2.64 -4.30
N ASP A 124 11.73 2.64 -5.32
CA ASP A 124 13.17 2.55 -5.16
C ASP A 124 13.74 3.72 -4.32
N PHE A 125 14.95 3.55 -3.82
CA PHE A 125 15.67 4.57 -3.04
C PHE A 125 15.71 5.95 -3.75
N MET A 126 16.03 5.95 -5.06
CA MET A 126 16.13 7.15 -5.90
C MET A 126 14.83 7.48 -6.64
N THR A 127 13.72 6.85 -6.31
CA THR A 127 12.39 7.18 -6.85
C THR A 127 11.58 7.87 -5.77
N GLU A 128 10.94 8.97 -6.13
CA GLU A 128 10.10 9.77 -5.24
C GLU A 128 8.63 9.74 -5.67
N GLY A 129 7.78 10.37 -4.88
CA GLY A 129 6.40 10.62 -5.23
C GLY A 129 5.41 9.74 -4.47
N LEU A 130 4.24 9.55 -5.02
CA LEU A 130 3.09 8.95 -4.36
C LEU A 130 3.35 7.50 -3.95
N LEU A 131 3.32 7.25 -2.65
CA LEU A 131 3.27 5.92 -2.05
C LEU A 131 2.00 5.82 -1.20
N LEU A 132 1.12 4.88 -1.54
CA LEU A 132 -0.05 4.62 -0.72
C LEU A 132 0.35 3.79 0.52
N LEU A 133 -0.24 4.13 1.66
CA LEU A 133 -0.05 3.42 2.93
C LEU A 133 -1.41 3.01 3.49
N THR A 134 -1.52 1.80 4.02
CA THR A 134 -2.79 1.32 4.61
C THR A 134 -2.56 0.49 5.87
N ASN A 135 -3.55 0.48 6.76
CA ASN A 135 -3.60 -0.44 7.90
C ASN A 135 -4.24 -1.79 7.54
N ASP A 136 -4.66 -2.00 6.29
CA ASP A 136 -5.36 -3.20 5.82
C ASP A 136 -4.53 -4.01 4.83
N GLY A 137 -4.09 -5.20 5.24
CA GLY A 137 -3.27 -6.08 4.38
C GLY A 137 -4.04 -6.75 3.25
N GLU A 138 -5.38 -6.76 3.28
CA GLU A 138 -6.20 -7.27 2.16
C GLU A 138 -6.31 -6.20 1.08
N LEU A 139 -6.63 -4.97 1.47
CA LEU A 139 -6.60 -3.84 0.55
C LEU A 139 -5.22 -3.67 -0.09
N LYS A 140 -4.14 -3.73 0.72
CA LYS A 140 -2.77 -3.72 0.21
C LYS A 140 -2.58 -4.76 -0.90
N ARG A 141 -2.98 -6.02 -0.64
CA ARG A 141 -2.84 -7.11 -1.61
C ARG A 141 -3.64 -6.86 -2.88
N GLN A 142 -4.90 -6.41 -2.76
CA GLN A 142 -5.73 -6.06 -3.92
C GLN A 142 -5.05 -5.03 -4.80
N LEU A 143 -4.51 -3.95 -4.21
CA LEU A 143 -3.85 -2.86 -4.93
C LEU A 143 -2.53 -3.30 -5.59
N GLU A 144 -1.82 -4.27 -5.02
CA GLU A 144 -0.55 -4.77 -5.56
C GLU A 144 -0.69 -5.80 -6.67
N LEU A 145 -1.83 -6.51 -6.73
CA LEU A 145 -2.02 -7.59 -7.71
C LEU A 145 -2.12 -7.02 -9.13
N PRO A 146 -1.32 -7.55 -10.10
CA PRO A 146 -1.39 -7.09 -11.49
C PRO A 146 -2.79 -7.25 -12.11
N ARG A 147 -3.52 -8.29 -11.74
CA ARG A 147 -4.87 -8.58 -12.26
C ARG A 147 -5.90 -7.49 -11.97
N THR A 148 -5.68 -6.66 -10.96
CA THR A 148 -6.60 -5.55 -10.66
C THR A 148 -6.44 -4.36 -11.60
N GLY A 149 -5.40 -4.37 -12.44
CA GLY A 149 -5.20 -3.38 -13.49
C GLY A 149 -5.03 -1.94 -13.01
N VAL A 150 -4.74 -1.73 -11.72
CA VAL A 150 -4.60 -0.36 -11.19
C VAL A 150 -3.41 0.33 -11.83
N VAL A 151 -3.67 1.38 -12.57
CA VAL A 151 -2.66 2.16 -13.31
C VAL A 151 -1.79 2.96 -12.35
N ARG A 152 -0.48 3.02 -12.63
CA ARG A 152 0.49 3.88 -11.96
C ARG A 152 1.07 4.83 -12.98
N THR A 153 1.01 6.13 -12.69
CA THR A 153 1.56 7.17 -13.57
C THR A 153 2.84 7.72 -12.97
N TYR A 154 3.83 7.86 -13.83
CA TYR A 154 5.16 8.36 -13.48
C TYR A 154 5.54 9.51 -14.39
N ARG A 155 6.30 10.47 -13.86
CA ARG A 155 7.04 11.47 -14.62
C ARG A 155 8.52 11.20 -14.48
N ALA A 156 9.18 10.97 -15.61
CA ALA A 156 10.60 10.72 -15.68
C ALA A 156 11.33 11.90 -16.33
N ARG A 157 12.35 12.45 -15.68
CA ARG A 157 13.33 13.32 -16.32
C ARG A 157 14.47 12.43 -16.84
N ALA A 158 14.66 12.40 -18.13
CA ALA A 158 15.65 11.55 -18.78
C ALA A 158 16.56 12.36 -19.70
N PHE A 159 17.82 11.96 -19.79
CA PHE A 159 18.81 12.49 -20.71
C PHE A 159 18.96 11.53 -21.89
N GLY A 160 18.95 12.06 -23.12
CA GLY A 160 19.06 11.30 -24.37
C GLY A 160 18.13 11.86 -25.44
N GLN A 161 18.07 11.15 -26.57
CA GLN A 161 17.18 11.47 -27.68
C GLN A 161 16.09 10.42 -27.76
N VAL A 162 14.83 10.84 -27.85
CA VAL A 162 13.67 9.98 -28.08
C VAL A 162 12.62 10.80 -28.81
N THR A 163 11.89 10.18 -29.70
CA THR A 163 10.74 10.77 -30.39
C THR A 163 9.43 10.33 -29.74
N GLN A 164 8.35 11.06 -29.98
CA GLN A 164 7.04 10.65 -29.53
C GLN A 164 6.64 9.29 -30.15
N ALA A 165 6.94 9.07 -31.42
CA ALA A 165 6.67 7.79 -32.10
C ALA A 165 7.34 6.59 -31.41
N GLN A 166 8.60 6.72 -30.98
CA GLN A 166 9.29 5.65 -30.22
C GLN A 166 8.65 5.39 -28.85
N LEU A 167 8.06 6.40 -28.22
CA LEU A 167 7.31 6.23 -26.97
C LEU A 167 5.97 5.55 -27.20
N GLU A 168 5.29 5.85 -28.31
CA GLU A 168 4.01 5.26 -28.68
C GLU A 168 4.13 3.76 -29.00
N GLU A 169 5.27 3.30 -29.50
CA GLU A 169 5.56 1.86 -29.72
C GLU A 169 5.48 1.04 -28.42
N LEU A 170 5.66 1.68 -27.26
CA LEU A 170 5.56 1.00 -25.96
C LEU A 170 4.12 0.56 -25.61
N ALA A 171 3.12 1.06 -26.33
CA ALA A 171 1.73 0.64 -26.17
C ALA A 171 1.53 -0.86 -26.52
N GLU A 172 2.35 -1.39 -27.45
CA GLU A 172 2.34 -2.81 -27.83
C GLU A 172 3.11 -3.70 -26.82
N GLY A 173 3.72 -3.07 -25.80
CA GLY A 173 4.64 -3.75 -24.89
C GLY A 173 6.03 -3.96 -25.50
N VAL A 174 6.98 -4.34 -24.66
CA VAL A 174 8.37 -4.54 -25.08
C VAL A 174 9.02 -5.69 -24.33
N THR A 175 9.88 -6.47 -25.01
CA THR A 175 10.68 -7.51 -24.37
C THR A 175 12.13 -7.07 -24.26
N ILE A 176 12.65 -7.00 -23.04
CA ILE A 176 14.00 -6.54 -22.73
C ILE A 176 14.69 -7.66 -21.94
N GLU A 177 15.83 -8.16 -22.45
CA GLU A 177 16.61 -9.23 -21.80
C GLU A 177 15.75 -10.44 -21.37
N GLY A 178 14.81 -10.84 -22.22
CA GLY A 178 13.90 -11.98 -21.97
C GLY A 178 12.74 -11.67 -20.99
N VAL A 179 12.64 -10.45 -20.48
CA VAL A 179 11.52 -10.00 -19.64
C VAL A 179 10.54 -9.21 -20.50
N HIS A 180 9.32 -9.72 -20.62
CA HIS A 180 8.25 -8.99 -21.31
C HIS A 180 7.66 -7.94 -20.35
N TYR A 181 7.54 -6.71 -20.83
CA TYR A 181 6.82 -5.59 -20.21
C TYR A 181 5.54 -5.35 -21.02
N GLY A 182 4.41 -5.28 -20.35
CA GLY A 182 3.11 -5.06 -20.99
C GLY A 182 2.97 -3.65 -21.55
N SER A 183 1.76 -3.33 -22.00
CA SER A 183 1.42 -2.01 -22.56
C SER A 183 1.78 -0.86 -21.61
N ILE A 184 2.47 0.14 -22.14
CA ILE A 184 2.83 1.38 -21.44
C ILE A 184 2.38 2.54 -22.30
N ASP A 185 1.49 3.38 -21.77
CA ASP A 185 1.18 4.69 -22.34
C ASP A 185 2.30 5.66 -21.97
N ALA A 186 3.01 6.22 -22.98
CA ALA A 186 4.17 7.06 -22.76
C ALA A 186 4.12 8.31 -23.64
N ASN A 187 4.24 9.48 -23.02
CA ASN A 187 4.07 10.76 -23.67
C ASN A 187 5.23 11.71 -23.36
N LEU A 188 5.76 12.34 -24.40
CA LEU A 188 6.79 13.37 -24.28
C LEU A 188 6.13 14.71 -23.88
N GLU A 189 6.24 15.10 -22.61
CA GLU A 189 5.65 16.34 -22.11
C GLU A 189 6.44 17.59 -22.55
N ARG A 190 7.75 17.56 -22.35
CA ARG A 190 8.64 18.70 -22.60
C ARG A 190 10.07 18.24 -22.83
N ARG A 191 10.74 18.95 -23.75
CA ARG A 191 12.17 18.78 -24.02
C ARG A 191 12.92 20.10 -23.82
N THR A 192 14.11 20.02 -23.26
CA THR A 192 15.06 21.13 -23.16
C THR A 192 16.44 20.57 -23.46
N GLY A 193 16.95 20.86 -24.68
CA GLY A 193 18.17 20.23 -25.19
C GLY A 193 18.08 18.72 -25.23
N ARG A 194 19.01 18.04 -24.55
CA ARG A 194 19.01 16.56 -24.45
C ARG A 194 18.24 16.04 -23.22
N ASN A 195 17.61 16.89 -22.42
CA ASN A 195 16.76 16.47 -21.31
C ASN A 195 15.30 16.47 -21.75
N ALA A 196 14.59 15.39 -21.46
CA ALA A 196 13.16 15.24 -21.71
C ALA A 196 12.41 14.95 -20.40
N TRP A 197 11.21 15.47 -20.27
CA TRP A 197 10.22 15.00 -19.32
C TRP A 197 9.25 14.09 -20.07
N ILE A 198 9.05 12.90 -19.55
CA ILE A 198 8.22 11.85 -20.14
C ILE A 198 7.23 11.41 -19.06
N GLU A 199 5.94 11.45 -19.38
CA GLU A 199 4.91 10.81 -18.59
C GLU A 199 4.73 9.37 -19.05
N MET A 200 4.60 8.43 -18.11
CA MET A 200 4.42 7.02 -18.38
C MET A 200 3.37 6.42 -17.46
N SER A 201 2.36 5.78 -18.04
CA SER A 201 1.28 5.09 -17.33
C SER A 201 1.30 3.59 -17.63
N LEU A 202 1.27 2.76 -16.58
CA LEU A 202 1.36 1.30 -16.69
C LEU A 202 0.56 0.61 -15.59
N ALA A 203 -0.02 -0.54 -15.88
CA ALA A 203 -0.79 -1.34 -14.94
C ALA A 203 0.06 -2.37 -14.18
N GLU A 204 1.25 -2.65 -14.65
CA GLU A 204 2.21 -3.55 -14.04
C GLU A 204 3.07 -2.83 -12.97
N GLY A 205 3.92 -3.57 -12.31
CA GLY A 205 4.84 -3.04 -11.30
C GLY A 205 6.08 -3.90 -11.18
N LYS A 206 6.64 -4.29 -12.34
CA LYS A 206 7.88 -5.06 -12.40
C LYS A 206 9.05 -4.27 -11.83
N ASN A 207 10.06 -4.98 -11.36
CA ASN A 207 11.21 -4.34 -10.74
C ASN A 207 11.87 -3.31 -11.68
N ARG A 208 11.89 -2.04 -11.23
CA ARG A 208 12.51 -0.91 -11.94
C ARG A 208 12.02 -0.73 -13.39
N GLU A 209 10.78 -1.11 -13.68
CA GLU A 209 10.19 -1.19 -15.01
C GLU A 209 10.40 0.10 -15.83
N VAL A 210 9.93 1.23 -15.34
CA VAL A 210 10.09 2.55 -16.03
C VAL A 210 11.57 2.83 -16.37
N ARG A 211 12.48 2.58 -15.43
CA ARG A 211 13.92 2.83 -15.66
C ARG A 211 14.53 1.89 -16.69
N ARG A 212 14.10 0.63 -16.71
CA ARG A 212 14.58 -0.37 -17.67
C ARG A 212 14.07 -0.10 -19.08
N VAL A 213 12.79 0.25 -19.20
CA VAL A 213 12.18 0.59 -20.49
C VAL A 213 12.80 1.86 -21.08
N LEU A 214 12.98 2.91 -20.27
CA LEU A 214 13.64 4.13 -20.74
C LEU A 214 15.13 3.90 -21.09
N ALA A 215 15.83 3.06 -20.33
CA ALA A 215 17.22 2.67 -20.67
C ALA A 215 17.30 1.88 -21.99
N TYR A 216 16.34 1.00 -22.27
CA TYR A 216 16.22 0.31 -23.55
C TYR A 216 16.07 1.26 -24.74
N LEU A 217 15.35 2.39 -24.56
CA LEU A 217 15.26 3.47 -25.55
C LEU A 217 16.53 4.38 -25.57
N GLY A 218 17.60 4.00 -24.89
CA GLY A 218 18.85 4.77 -24.85
C GLY A 218 18.80 6.00 -23.93
N LEU A 219 17.85 6.08 -23.01
CA LEU A 219 17.64 7.20 -22.12
C LEU A 219 18.19 6.93 -20.72
N GLN A 220 18.86 7.92 -20.13
CA GLN A 220 19.34 7.90 -18.76
C GLN A 220 18.42 8.68 -17.84
N VAL A 221 17.69 7.99 -16.96
CA VAL A 221 16.72 8.59 -16.02
C VAL A 221 17.46 9.27 -14.85
N SER A 222 17.41 10.60 -14.80
CA SER A 222 17.98 11.42 -13.71
C SER A 222 17.01 11.64 -12.55
N ARG A 223 15.69 11.73 -12.83
CA ARG A 223 14.64 11.89 -11.81
C ARG A 223 13.43 11.03 -12.18
N LEU A 224 12.82 10.38 -11.20
CA LEU A 224 11.62 9.58 -11.39
C LEU A 224 10.66 9.84 -10.25
N ILE A 225 9.44 10.28 -10.61
CA ILE A 225 8.38 10.66 -9.68
C ILE A 225 7.14 9.82 -10.01
N ARG A 226 6.60 9.08 -9.05
CA ARG A 226 5.26 8.51 -9.22
C ARG A 226 4.22 9.57 -8.87
N THR A 227 3.45 10.02 -9.85
CA THR A 227 2.48 11.11 -9.72
C THR A 227 1.09 10.62 -9.37
N ALA A 228 0.73 9.39 -9.79
CA ALA A 228 -0.57 8.81 -9.51
C ALA A 228 -0.52 7.29 -9.24
N TYR A 229 -1.51 6.80 -8.54
CA TYR A 229 -1.79 5.38 -8.27
C TYR A 229 -3.31 5.18 -8.29
N GLY A 230 -3.86 4.60 -9.37
CA GLY A 230 -5.29 4.61 -9.62
C GLY A 230 -5.83 6.06 -9.64
N PRO A 231 -6.92 6.35 -8.94
CA PRO A 231 -7.49 7.69 -8.90
C PRO A 231 -6.72 8.67 -7.99
N PHE A 232 -5.80 8.16 -7.15
CA PHE A 232 -5.09 8.97 -6.18
C PHE A 232 -3.87 9.64 -6.81
N THR A 233 -3.71 10.94 -6.56
CA THR A 233 -2.62 11.76 -7.11
C THR A 233 -1.77 12.40 -6.01
N LEU A 234 -0.61 12.91 -6.39
CA LEU A 234 0.27 13.71 -5.53
C LEU A 234 -0.26 15.11 -5.20
N ALA A 235 -1.29 15.57 -5.91
CA ALA A 235 -1.75 16.96 -5.82
C ALA A 235 -1.82 17.47 -4.38
N GLY A 236 -1.15 18.60 -4.12
CA GLY A 236 -1.14 19.26 -2.81
C GLY A 236 -0.21 18.66 -1.75
N LEU A 237 0.52 17.55 -2.04
CA LEU A 237 1.48 16.99 -1.08
C LEU A 237 2.90 17.48 -1.35
N GLU A 238 3.54 17.98 -0.30
CA GLU A 238 4.97 18.25 -0.27
C GLU A 238 5.80 16.99 0.05
N PRO A 239 7.09 16.91 -0.35
CA PRO A 239 7.94 15.78 -0.01
C PRO A 239 7.96 15.47 1.50
N GLY A 240 7.60 14.25 1.88
CA GLY A 240 7.44 13.82 3.28
C GLY A 240 6.03 14.05 3.84
N GLY A 241 5.15 14.74 3.11
CA GLY A 241 3.77 14.97 3.49
C GLY A 241 2.93 13.70 3.49
N VAL A 242 1.97 13.62 4.39
CA VAL A 242 1.00 12.53 4.54
C VAL A 242 -0.39 13.11 4.61
N ASP A 243 -1.32 12.51 3.89
CA ASP A 243 -2.72 12.88 3.88
C ASP A 243 -3.61 11.65 3.87
N GLU A 244 -4.68 11.66 4.64
CA GLU A 244 -5.62 10.54 4.69
C GLU A 244 -6.69 10.68 3.62
N ILE A 245 -6.89 9.61 2.86
CA ILE A 245 -7.96 9.53 1.84
C ILE A 245 -9.30 9.37 2.56
N ALA A 246 -10.28 10.18 2.17
CA ALA A 246 -11.63 10.10 2.74
C ALA A 246 -12.23 8.70 2.55
N THR A 247 -12.95 8.21 3.56
CA THR A 247 -13.58 6.88 3.52
C THR A 247 -14.49 6.72 2.31
N SER A 248 -15.25 7.75 1.96
CA SER A 248 -16.14 7.74 0.78
C SER A 248 -15.37 7.56 -0.54
N GLU A 249 -14.20 8.20 -0.68
CA GLU A 249 -13.34 8.07 -1.86
C GLU A 249 -12.71 6.68 -1.91
N LEU A 250 -12.26 6.15 -0.77
CA LEU A 250 -11.76 4.79 -0.66
C LEU A 250 -12.82 3.75 -1.02
N ASP A 251 -14.05 3.89 -0.53
CA ASP A 251 -15.13 2.95 -0.78
C ASP A 251 -15.57 2.99 -2.25
N ALA A 252 -15.66 4.18 -2.86
CA ALA A 252 -15.92 4.32 -4.29
C ALA A 252 -14.83 3.62 -5.13
N PHE A 253 -13.56 3.81 -4.78
CA PHE A 253 -12.46 3.13 -5.47
C PHE A 253 -12.50 1.61 -5.29
N ARG A 254 -12.79 1.12 -4.09
CA ARG A 254 -12.88 -0.34 -3.83
C ARG A 254 -13.93 -1.02 -4.68
N GLN A 255 -15.03 -0.35 -5.03
CA GLN A 255 -16.05 -0.88 -5.93
C GLN A 255 -15.54 -1.07 -7.37
N THR A 256 -14.48 -0.36 -7.78
CA THR A 256 -13.85 -0.53 -9.10
C THR A 256 -12.83 -1.66 -9.15
N LEU A 257 -12.36 -2.15 -7.98
CA LEU A 257 -11.40 -3.25 -7.90
C LEU A 257 -12.13 -4.59 -8.11
N LYS A 258 -11.88 -5.23 -9.22
CA LYS A 258 -12.48 -6.54 -9.59
C LYS A 258 -11.62 -7.72 -9.10
#